data_ec756b926019e69e197fc9f55945d407
#
_entry.id   ec756b926019e69e197fc9f55945d407
#
_cell.length_a   1.000
_cell.length_b   1.000
_cell.length_c   1.000
_cell.angle_alpha   90.00
_cell.angle_beta   90.00
_cell.angle_gamma   90.00
#
_symmetry.space_group_name_H-M   'P 1'
#
loop_
_entity.id
_entity.type
_entity.pdbx_description
1 polymer ?
#
loop_
_entity_poly.entity_id
_entity_poly.type
_entity_poly.pdbx_seq_one_letter_code
_entity_poly.pdbx_strand_id
1 'polypeptide(L)'
;MRCIAALITFLSVATLAACSGIETRPEDTAKFASENYTYYRWRSEPLGENTISTDPIYALDPLVRKAVDAELASKGYRLNNDKAQFSVDYIYATGLRLGEKGSEASNISVYPGAIPNRNVDQASVDNAYALSGVKETSNIALQFNDTTRKQEVWRVVITKIVENTNTGEYRNLESNVQKAVRQGLRPLPSK
;
A
#
# COMPACT_ATOMS: atom_id res chain seq x y z
N MET A 1 -30.24 18.41 25.84
CA MET A 1 -29.95 18.86 24.48
C MET A 1 -28.46 19.04 24.17
N ARG A 2 -27.58 19.38 25.15
CA ARG A 2 -26.13 19.53 24.92
C ARG A 2 -25.38 18.23 24.59
N CYS A 3 -25.81 17.08 25.11
CA CYS A 3 -25.13 15.78 24.88
C CYS A 3 -25.44 15.19 23.49
N ILE A 4 -26.59 15.50 22.90
CA ILE A 4 -26.98 15.01 21.56
C ILE A 4 -26.17 15.74 20.47
N ALA A 5 -25.91 17.05 20.64
CA ALA A 5 -25.08 17.80 19.71
C ALA A 5 -23.62 17.29 19.66
N ALA A 6 -23.06 16.90 20.81
CA ALA A 6 -21.71 16.33 20.87
C ALA A 6 -21.58 14.95 20.19
N LEU A 7 -22.65 14.13 20.27
CA LEU A 7 -22.67 12.81 19.62
C LEU A 7 -22.76 12.91 18.10
N ILE A 8 -23.53 13.86 17.58
CA ILE A 8 -23.67 14.09 16.13
C ILE A 8 -22.37 14.64 15.54
N THR A 9 -21.65 15.49 16.28
CA THR A 9 -20.36 16.04 15.82
C THR A 9 -19.27 14.97 15.77
N PHE A 10 -19.30 13.99 16.68
CA PHE A 10 -18.33 12.88 16.68
C PHE A 10 -18.57 11.88 15.55
N LEU A 11 -19.85 11.65 15.19
CA LEU A 11 -20.21 10.73 14.12
C LEU A 11 -19.89 11.29 12.71
N SER A 12 -19.91 12.62 12.53
CA SER A 12 -19.62 13.26 11.24
C SER A 12 -18.13 13.31 10.89
N VAL A 13 -17.22 13.16 11.85
CA VAL A 13 -15.77 13.14 11.61
C VAL A 13 -15.29 11.77 11.12
N ALA A 14 -16.03 10.69 11.39
CA ALA A 14 -15.63 9.34 11.01
C ALA A 14 -15.84 9.01 9.52
N THR A 15 -16.61 9.80 8.77
CA THR A 15 -17.00 9.48 7.38
C THR A 15 -16.09 10.05 6.29
N LEU A 16 -15.08 10.84 6.61
CA LEU A 16 -14.19 11.47 5.62
C LEU A 16 -13.01 10.60 5.15
N ALA A 17 -12.85 9.38 5.68
CA ALA A 17 -11.73 8.50 5.32
C ALA A 17 -11.99 7.56 4.13
N ALA A 18 -13.22 7.55 3.58
CA ALA A 18 -13.67 6.49 2.67
C ALA A 18 -13.39 6.71 1.17
N CYS A 19 -12.81 7.86 0.76
CA CYS A 19 -12.72 8.19 -0.68
C CYS A 19 -11.32 8.10 -1.31
N SER A 20 -10.33 7.44 -0.67
CA SER A 20 -8.97 7.45 -1.23
C SER A 20 -8.65 6.26 -2.14
N GLY A 21 -9.50 5.22 -2.21
CA GLY A 21 -9.17 3.97 -2.91
C GLY A 21 -7.93 3.27 -2.36
N ILE A 22 -7.47 3.65 -1.16
CA ILE A 22 -6.31 3.08 -0.49
C ILE A 22 -6.79 2.30 0.72
N GLU A 23 -6.43 1.03 0.77
CA GLU A 23 -6.67 0.15 1.91
C GLU A 23 -5.34 -0.17 2.60
N THR A 24 -5.35 -0.26 3.91
CA THR A 24 -4.17 -0.61 4.70
C THR A 24 -4.49 -1.72 5.68
N ARG A 25 -3.59 -2.70 5.76
CA ARG A 25 -3.65 -3.81 6.71
C ARG A 25 -2.37 -3.85 7.53
N PRO A 26 -2.27 -3.03 8.58
CA PRO A 26 -1.13 -3.04 9.50
C PRO A 26 -1.24 -4.23 10.45
N GLU A 27 -0.10 -4.79 10.82
CA GLU A 27 0.01 -5.71 11.95
C GLU A 27 -0.05 -4.94 13.27
N ASP A 28 -0.15 -5.68 14.38
CA ASP A 28 -0.07 -5.09 15.71
C ASP A 28 1.30 -4.42 15.93
N THR A 29 1.29 -3.22 16.44
CA THR A 29 2.49 -2.42 16.70
C THR A 29 3.15 -2.68 18.03
N ALA A 30 2.56 -3.48 18.92
CA ALA A 30 3.05 -3.70 20.28
C ALA A 30 4.51 -4.18 20.32
N LYS A 31 4.87 -5.14 19.45
CA LYS A 31 6.23 -5.65 19.33
C LYS A 31 7.21 -4.57 18.91
N PHE A 32 6.86 -3.75 17.93
CA PHE A 32 7.69 -2.63 17.47
C PHE A 32 7.81 -1.54 18.52
N ALA A 33 6.72 -1.19 19.18
CA ALA A 33 6.65 -0.15 20.20
C ALA A 33 7.49 -0.48 21.43
N SER A 34 7.54 -1.77 21.83
CA SER A 34 8.30 -2.23 23.01
C SER A 34 9.82 -2.06 22.88
N GLU A 35 10.35 -2.02 21.67
CA GLU A 35 11.79 -2.01 21.40
C GLU A 35 12.44 -0.62 21.43
N ASN A 36 11.67 0.42 21.54
CA ASN A 36 12.17 1.79 21.68
C ASN A 36 13.16 2.26 20.58
N TYR A 37 12.96 1.77 19.33
CA TYR A 37 13.80 2.08 18.18
C TYR A 37 13.89 3.58 17.91
N THR A 38 15.05 4.05 17.43
CA THR A 38 15.27 5.45 17.02
C THR A 38 15.89 5.54 15.62
N TYR A 39 16.85 4.64 15.33
CA TYR A 39 17.60 4.68 14.08
C TYR A 39 17.23 3.51 13.18
N TYR A 40 17.09 3.81 11.89
CA TYR A 40 16.82 2.79 10.88
C TYR A 40 17.76 2.89 9.69
N ARG A 41 17.75 1.85 8.87
CA ARG A 41 18.37 1.81 7.55
C ARG A 41 17.46 1.12 6.56
N TRP A 42 17.70 1.34 5.29
CA TRP A 42 17.13 0.47 4.27
C TRP A 42 17.88 -0.86 4.24
N ARG A 43 17.16 -1.95 3.99
CA ARG A 43 17.75 -3.29 3.89
C ARG A 43 18.44 -3.48 2.55
N SER A 44 17.82 -2.98 1.47
CA SER A 44 18.35 -3.02 0.10
C SER A 44 18.85 -1.65 -0.33
N GLU A 45 19.84 -1.64 -1.21
CA GLU A 45 20.27 -0.41 -1.88
C GLU A 45 19.13 0.12 -2.79
N PRO A 46 19.10 1.44 -3.09
CA PRO A 46 18.16 2.00 -4.05
C PRO A 46 18.33 1.34 -5.42
N LEU A 47 17.22 1.09 -6.08
CA LEU A 47 17.25 0.72 -7.49
C LEU A 47 17.74 1.93 -8.28
N GLY A 48 18.84 1.79 -9.00
CA GLY A 48 19.36 2.86 -9.87
C GLY A 48 18.37 3.23 -10.97
N GLU A 49 18.57 4.38 -11.59
CA GLU A 49 17.78 4.79 -12.74
C GLU A 49 17.92 3.76 -13.88
N ASN A 50 16.82 3.22 -14.33
CA ASN A 50 16.76 2.32 -15.47
C ASN A 50 15.76 2.85 -16.50
N THR A 51 16.27 3.59 -17.47
CA THR A 51 15.46 4.19 -18.54
C THR A 51 15.02 3.20 -19.62
N ILE A 52 15.56 1.98 -19.58
CA ILE A 52 15.29 0.93 -20.57
C ILE A 52 14.18 -0.01 -20.07
N SER A 53 14.08 -0.21 -18.77
CA SER A 53 13.08 -1.10 -18.19
C SER A 53 11.70 -0.46 -18.15
N THR A 54 10.70 -1.21 -18.58
CA THR A 54 9.28 -0.85 -18.44
C THR A 54 8.69 -1.29 -17.10
N ASP A 55 9.48 -1.91 -16.22
CA ASP A 55 9.03 -2.35 -14.91
C ASP A 55 8.72 -1.14 -14.01
N PRO A 56 7.48 -1.00 -13.54
CA PRO A 56 7.05 0.12 -12.69
C PRO A 56 7.88 0.29 -11.42
N ILE A 57 8.57 -0.75 -10.97
CA ILE A 57 9.36 -0.71 -9.74
C ILE A 57 10.47 0.35 -9.79
N TYR A 58 11.06 0.60 -10.95
CA TYR A 58 12.12 1.61 -11.10
C TYR A 58 11.59 3.04 -10.90
N ALA A 59 10.37 3.31 -11.32
CA ALA A 59 9.72 4.60 -11.08
C ALA A 59 9.19 4.71 -9.64
N LEU A 60 8.79 3.59 -9.03
CA LEU A 60 8.23 3.53 -7.68
C LEU A 60 9.29 3.61 -6.59
N ASP A 61 10.44 2.96 -6.76
CA ASP A 61 11.46 2.84 -5.71
C ASP A 61 11.83 4.20 -5.09
N PRO A 62 12.24 5.22 -5.85
CA PRO A 62 12.61 6.52 -5.27
C PRO A 62 11.43 7.21 -4.58
N LEU A 63 10.21 7.03 -5.07
CA LEU A 63 9.01 7.63 -4.50
C LEU A 63 8.60 6.96 -3.19
N VAL A 64 8.65 5.62 -3.13
CA VAL A 64 8.36 4.86 -1.92
C VAL A 64 9.38 5.19 -0.83
N ARG A 65 10.68 5.17 -1.17
CA ARG A 65 11.73 5.51 -0.21
C ARG A 65 11.56 6.93 0.33
N LYS A 66 11.40 7.91 -0.54
CA LYS A 66 11.16 9.31 -0.16
C LYS A 66 9.94 9.45 0.78
N ALA A 67 8.85 8.79 0.46
CA ALA A 67 7.63 8.86 1.26
C ALA A 67 7.79 8.19 2.63
N VAL A 68 8.44 7.03 2.69
CA VAL A 68 8.72 6.30 3.93
C VAL A 68 9.68 7.09 4.82
N ASP A 69 10.77 7.62 4.25
CA ASP A 69 11.74 8.42 4.98
C ASP A 69 11.09 9.67 5.57
N ALA A 70 10.25 10.37 4.79
CA ALA A 70 9.54 11.55 5.26
C ALA A 70 8.57 11.21 6.40
N GLU A 71 7.83 10.11 6.29
CA GLU A 71 6.86 9.71 7.32
C GLU A 71 7.56 9.22 8.59
N LEU A 72 8.63 8.42 8.48
CA LEU A 72 9.44 8.01 9.63
C LEU A 72 10.11 9.19 10.32
N ALA A 73 10.65 10.14 9.54
CA ALA A 73 11.23 11.35 10.09
C ALA A 73 10.20 12.20 10.85
N SER A 74 8.98 12.32 10.34
CA SER A 74 7.88 13.03 11.00
C SER A 74 7.49 12.40 12.35
N LYS A 75 7.71 11.10 12.49
CA LYS A 75 7.49 10.34 13.72
C LYS A 75 8.71 10.32 14.66
N GLY A 76 9.83 10.97 14.29
CA GLY A 76 11.04 11.08 15.10
C GLY A 76 12.08 9.98 14.87
N TYR A 77 11.85 9.05 13.92
CA TYR A 77 12.87 8.06 13.51
C TYR A 77 13.90 8.70 12.59
N ARG A 78 15.13 8.22 12.63
CA ARG A 78 16.27 8.79 11.90
C ARG A 78 16.97 7.75 11.05
N LEU A 79 17.16 8.07 9.77
CA LEU A 79 17.97 7.25 8.87
C LEU A 79 19.44 7.35 9.27
N ASN A 80 20.04 6.21 9.62
CA ASN A 80 21.46 6.12 9.96
C ASN A 80 21.93 4.66 9.82
N ASN A 81 22.77 4.39 8.83
CA ASN A 81 23.21 3.03 8.50
C ASN A 81 24.03 2.39 9.62
N ASP A 82 24.86 3.17 10.31
CA ASP A 82 25.80 2.66 11.32
C ASP A 82 25.11 2.36 12.66
N LYS A 83 24.09 3.15 13.00
CA LYS A 83 23.36 3.06 14.28
C LYS A 83 22.02 2.35 14.16
N ALA A 84 21.72 1.81 12.97
CA ALA A 84 20.41 1.24 12.69
C ALA A 84 20.04 0.08 13.62
N GLN A 85 18.94 0.25 14.33
CA GLN A 85 18.36 -0.74 15.23
C GLN A 85 17.31 -1.60 14.51
N PHE A 86 16.68 -1.04 13.47
CA PHE A 86 15.81 -1.79 12.56
C PHE A 86 16.11 -1.45 11.09
N SER A 87 15.72 -2.33 10.21
CA SER A 87 15.78 -2.11 8.76
C SER A 87 14.40 -2.09 8.16
N VAL A 88 14.24 -1.26 7.12
CA VAL A 88 13.02 -1.18 6.33
C VAL A 88 13.27 -1.85 4.99
N ASP A 89 12.29 -2.62 4.53
CA ASP A 89 12.24 -3.21 3.20
C ASP A 89 10.83 -3.10 2.64
N TYR A 90 10.68 -3.25 1.33
CA TYR A 90 9.37 -3.29 0.72
C TYR A 90 9.31 -4.27 -0.46
N ILE A 91 8.12 -4.78 -0.70
CA ILE A 91 7.79 -5.62 -1.86
C ILE A 91 6.65 -4.92 -2.59
N TYR A 92 6.79 -4.77 -3.90
CA TYR A 92 5.73 -4.30 -4.78
C TYR A 92 5.16 -5.46 -5.58
N ALA A 93 3.84 -5.52 -5.69
CA ALA A 93 3.14 -6.50 -6.50
C ALA A 93 1.86 -5.90 -7.08
N THR A 94 1.56 -6.22 -8.33
CA THR A 94 0.25 -5.96 -8.92
C THR A 94 -0.66 -7.15 -8.72
N GLY A 95 -1.96 -6.90 -8.63
CA GLY A 95 -2.97 -7.94 -8.48
C GLY A 95 -4.27 -7.53 -9.13
N LEU A 96 -5.19 -8.45 -9.21
CA LEU A 96 -6.55 -8.21 -9.67
C LEU A 96 -7.51 -8.46 -8.51
N ARG A 97 -8.49 -7.56 -8.35
CA ARG A 97 -9.57 -7.69 -7.38
C ARG A 97 -10.89 -7.75 -8.12
N LEU A 98 -11.70 -8.75 -7.83
CA LEU A 98 -13.08 -8.77 -8.29
C LEU A 98 -13.84 -7.61 -7.66
N GLY A 99 -14.55 -6.82 -8.46
CA GLY A 99 -15.37 -5.72 -7.97
C GLY A 99 -16.45 -6.24 -7.02
N GLU A 100 -16.79 -5.43 -6.05
CA GLU A 100 -17.73 -5.77 -4.98
C GLU A 100 -19.12 -6.12 -5.51
N LYS A 101 -19.34 -7.41 -5.75
CA LYS A 101 -20.68 -8.00 -5.70
C LYS A 101 -20.56 -9.24 -4.83
N GLY A 102 -20.62 -9.06 -3.52
CA GLY A 102 -20.66 -10.14 -2.56
C GLY A 102 -19.64 -9.99 -1.43
N SER A 103 -20.04 -10.41 -0.25
CA SER A 103 -19.34 -10.33 1.03
C SER A 103 -18.07 -11.17 1.14
N GLU A 104 -17.55 -11.70 0.03
CA GLU A 104 -16.40 -12.62 -0.01
C GLU A 104 -15.42 -12.30 -1.15
N ALA A 105 -14.91 -11.08 -1.24
CA ALA A 105 -13.81 -10.79 -2.15
C ALA A 105 -12.51 -11.36 -1.58
N SER A 106 -12.18 -12.60 -1.91
CA SER A 106 -10.87 -13.18 -1.66
C SER A 106 -9.84 -12.61 -2.65
N ASN A 107 -8.60 -12.40 -2.21
CA ASN A 107 -7.48 -12.04 -3.07
C ASN A 107 -7.12 -13.25 -3.96
N ILE A 108 -7.79 -13.37 -5.09
CA ILE A 108 -7.45 -14.38 -6.09
C ILE A 108 -6.55 -13.68 -7.11
N SER A 109 -5.29 -14.08 -7.16
CA SER A 109 -4.40 -13.75 -8.28
C SER A 109 -4.88 -14.53 -9.49
N VAL A 110 -5.64 -13.89 -10.37
CA VAL A 110 -6.02 -14.47 -11.66
C VAL A 110 -5.07 -13.90 -12.69
N TYR A 111 -4.22 -14.75 -13.27
CA TYR A 111 -3.48 -14.44 -14.48
C TYR A 111 -4.44 -14.55 -15.66
N PRO A 112 -4.82 -13.47 -16.35
CA PRO A 112 -5.60 -13.58 -17.56
C PRO A 112 -4.70 -14.00 -18.72
N GLY A 113 -4.47 -15.28 -18.87
CA GLY A 113 -3.80 -15.87 -20.04
C GLY A 113 -4.75 -16.18 -21.20
N ALA A 114 -5.98 -15.70 -21.18
CA ALA A 114 -6.95 -15.99 -22.22
C ALA A 114 -7.01 -14.85 -23.25
N ILE A 115 -6.46 -15.11 -24.42
CA ILE A 115 -6.75 -14.31 -25.63
C ILE A 115 -8.18 -14.70 -26.07
N PRO A 116 -9.15 -13.76 -26.14
CA PRO A 116 -10.50 -14.09 -26.56
C PRO A 116 -10.48 -14.60 -28.01
N ASN A 117 -10.86 -15.85 -28.20
CA ASN A 117 -11.12 -16.38 -29.52
C ASN A 117 -12.40 -15.73 -30.07
N ARG A 118 -12.40 -15.31 -31.34
CA ARG A 118 -13.45 -14.49 -31.95
C ARG A 118 -14.83 -15.14 -32.16
N ASN A 119 -15.06 -16.35 -31.67
CA ASN A 119 -16.40 -16.93 -31.63
C ASN A 119 -17.04 -16.51 -30.30
N VAL A 120 -17.84 -15.46 -30.38
CA VAL A 120 -18.60 -14.94 -29.23
C VAL A 120 -19.74 -15.92 -28.92
N ASP A 121 -19.49 -16.86 -28.06
CA ASP A 121 -20.53 -17.67 -27.43
C ASP A 121 -21.05 -16.98 -26.13
N GLN A 122 -22.15 -17.46 -25.59
CA GLN A 122 -22.74 -16.91 -24.36
C GLN A 122 -21.74 -16.96 -23.19
N ALA A 123 -20.91 -17.97 -23.11
CA ALA A 123 -19.90 -18.10 -22.07
C ALA A 123 -18.83 -17.00 -22.14
N SER A 124 -18.48 -16.56 -23.35
CA SER A 124 -17.57 -15.43 -23.56
C SER A 124 -18.19 -14.10 -23.12
N VAL A 125 -19.49 -13.92 -23.32
CA VAL A 125 -20.22 -12.75 -22.84
C VAL A 125 -20.32 -12.74 -21.32
N ASP A 126 -20.64 -13.87 -20.71
CA ASP A 126 -20.71 -14.02 -19.26
C ASP A 126 -19.35 -13.81 -18.59
N ASN A 127 -18.27 -14.31 -19.19
CA ASN A 127 -16.91 -14.07 -18.74
C ASN A 127 -16.51 -12.60 -18.89
N ALA A 128 -16.89 -11.92 -19.99
CA ALA A 128 -16.63 -10.49 -20.15
C ALA A 128 -17.39 -9.66 -19.09
N TYR A 129 -18.62 -10.07 -18.75
CA TYR A 129 -19.40 -9.45 -17.66
C TYR A 129 -18.76 -9.71 -16.30
N ALA A 130 -18.28 -10.91 -16.02
CA ALA A 130 -17.58 -11.23 -14.78
C ALA A 130 -16.26 -10.44 -14.65
N LEU A 131 -15.53 -10.26 -15.76
CA LEU A 131 -14.29 -9.49 -15.81
C LEU A 131 -14.51 -7.97 -15.77
N SER A 132 -15.67 -7.47 -16.17
CA SER A 132 -15.97 -6.02 -16.11
C SER A 132 -15.99 -5.47 -14.68
N GLY A 133 -16.13 -6.33 -13.68
CA GLY A 133 -16.01 -5.99 -12.27
C GLY A 133 -14.61 -6.19 -11.67
N VAL A 134 -13.62 -6.58 -12.48
CA VAL A 134 -12.25 -6.79 -12.00
C VAL A 134 -11.51 -5.46 -11.99
N LYS A 135 -10.99 -5.09 -10.83
CA LYS A 135 -10.14 -3.90 -10.65
C LYS A 135 -8.69 -4.32 -10.47
N GLU A 136 -7.79 -3.63 -11.13
CA GLU A 136 -6.37 -3.78 -10.88
C GLU A 136 -6.00 -3.18 -9.52
N THR A 137 -5.10 -3.82 -8.81
CA THR A 137 -4.58 -3.32 -7.53
C THR A 137 -3.07 -3.23 -7.59
N SER A 138 -2.53 -2.16 -7.02
CA SER A 138 -1.12 -2.02 -6.70
C SER A 138 -0.92 -2.23 -5.21
N ASN A 139 -0.04 -3.15 -4.84
CA ASN A 139 0.19 -3.54 -3.46
C ASN A 139 1.64 -3.24 -3.08
N ILE A 140 1.83 -2.60 -1.93
CA ILE A 140 3.14 -2.38 -1.32
C ILE A 140 3.08 -3.01 0.07
N ALA A 141 3.94 -4.00 0.32
CA ALA A 141 4.16 -4.53 1.66
C ALA A 141 5.42 -3.88 2.23
N LEU A 142 5.30 -3.05 3.26
CA LEU A 142 6.42 -2.51 4.02
C LEU A 142 6.71 -3.44 5.19
N GLN A 143 7.98 -3.81 5.34
CA GLN A 143 8.44 -4.75 6.36
C GLN A 143 9.55 -4.11 7.20
N PHE A 144 9.44 -4.23 8.50
CA PHE A 144 10.38 -3.70 9.48
C PHE A 144 11.02 -4.85 10.23
N ASN A 145 12.34 -4.93 10.21
CA ASN A 145 13.09 -6.04 10.79
C ASN A 145 14.10 -5.50 11.82
N ASP A 146 14.14 -6.12 12.99
CA ASP A 146 15.20 -5.88 13.97
C ASP A 146 16.56 -6.27 13.38
N THR A 147 17.55 -5.38 13.42
CA THR A 147 18.87 -5.61 12.81
C THR A 147 19.71 -6.61 13.58
N THR A 148 19.52 -6.72 14.89
CA THR A 148 20.27 -7.61 15.79
C THR A 148 19.68 -9.01 15.75
N ARG A 149 18.36 -9.12 15.96
CA ARG A 149 17.65 -10.41 16.02
C ARG A 149 17.33 -10.97 14.64
N LYS A 150 17.40 -10.15 13.59
CA LYS A 150 17.05 -10.48 12.20
C LYS A 150 15.62 -11.02 12.07
N GLN A 151 14.72 -10.51 12.89
CA GLN A 151 13.32 -10.90 12.94
C GLN A 151 12.44 -9.72 12.53
N GLU A 152 11.33 -10.05 11.88
CA GLU A 152 10.29 -9.07 11.62
C GLU A 152 9.65 -8.58 12.91
N VAL A 153 9.53 -7.28 13.03
CA VAL A 153 8.96 -6.60 14.20
C VAL A 153 7.68 -5.88 13.87
N TRP A 154 7.44 -5.60 12.59
CA TRP A 154 6.19 -5.03 12.12
C TRP A 154 6.09 -5.08 10.59
N ARG A 155 4.85 -5.15 10.10
CA ARG A 155 4.52 -5.10 8.68
C ARG A 155 3.22 -4.35 8.44
N VAL A 156 3.11 -3.74 7.25
CA VAL A 156 1.85 -3.23 6.73
C VAL A 156 1.73 -3.56 5.26
N VAL A 157 0.56 -4.02 4.85
CA VAL A 157 0.20 -4.14 3.43
C VAL A 157 -0.68 -2.96 3.06
N ILE A 158 -0.28 -2.25 2.03
CA ILE A 158 -0.98 -1.08 1.47
C ILE A 158 -1.46 -1.48 0.08
N THR A 159 -2.77 -1.43 -0.14
CA THR A 159 -3.40 -1.77 -1.42
C THR A 159 -4.05 -0.52 -1.99
N LYS A 160 -3.69 -0.15 -3.21
CA LYS A 160 -4.39 0.88 -3.98
C LYS A 160 -5.18 0.21 -5.09
N ILE A 161 -6.47 0.53 -5.18
CA ILE A 161 -7.35 0.11 -6.26
C ILE A 161 -7.13 1.08 -7.43
N VAL A 162 -6.80 0.52 -8.60
CA VAL A 162 -6.63 1.28 -9.86
C VAL A 162 -7.98 1.28 -10.57
N GLU A 163 -8.68 2.41 -10.53
CA GLU A 163 -10.04 2.51 -11.10
C GLU A 163 -10.06 2.69 -12.61
N ASN A 164 -8.97 3.17 -13.21
CA ASN A 164 -8.92 3.46 -14.65
C ASN A 164 -7.49 3.45 -15.18
N THR A 165 -7.15 2.44 -15.97
CA THR A 165 -5.82 2.29 -16.59
C THR A 165 -5.54 3.31 -17.68
N ASN A 166 -6.56 4.02 -18.18
CA ASN A 166 -6.45 4.87 -19.39
C ASN A 166 -6.29 6.37 -19.13
N THR A 167 -6.40 6.86 -17.90
CA THR A 167 -6.38 8.30 -17.64
C THR A 167 -5.41 8.69 -16.54
N GLY A 168 -4.16 9.01 -16.94
CA GLY A 168 -3.37 9.98 -16.17
C GLY A 168 -2.97 9.62 -14.74
N GLU A 169 -3.13 8.38 -14.28
CA GLU A 169 -2.73 7.99 -12.91
C GLU A 169 -1.24 8.19 -12.64
N TYR A 170 -0.42 8.10 -13.68
CA TYR A 170 1.01 8.42 -13.58
C TYR A 170 1.29 9.90 -13.26
N ARG A 171 0.38 10.84 -13.59
CA ARG A 171 0.56 12.27 -13.26
C ARG A 171 0.53 12.56 -11.77
N ASN A 172 -0.08 11.68 -10.98
CA ASN A 172 -0.23 11.83 -9.54
C ASN A 172 0.49 10.74 -8.74
N LEU A 173 1.41 9.99 -9.38
CA LEU A 173 2.05 8.84 -8.77
C LEU A 173 2.72 9.19 -7.43
N GLU A 174 3.51 10.26 -7.39
CA GLU A 174 4.17 10.72 -6.16
C GLU A 174 3.15 11.04 -5.05
N SER A 175 2.13 11.83 -5.37
CA SER A 175 1.08 12.16 -4.39
C SER A 175 0.32 10.94 -3.89
N ASN A 176 0.05 9.97 -4.78
CA ASN A 176 -0.62 8.73 -4.44
C ASN A 176 0.25 7.86 -3.53
N VAL A 177 1.53 7.72 -3.85
CA VAL A 177 2.50 6.98 -3.03
C VAL A 177 2.64 7.63 -1.65
N GLN A 178 2.77 8.97 -1.59
CA GLN A 178 2.84 9.69 -0.32
C GLN A 178 1.60 9.47 0.56
N LYS A 179 0.40 9.56 -0.03
CA LYS A 179 -0.86 9.30 0.70
C LYS A 179 -0.92 7.86 1.20
N ALA A 180 -0.57 6.90 0.35
CA ALA A 180 -0.59 5.48 0.65
C ALA A 180 0.37 5.13 1.80
N VAL A 181 1.60 5.59 1.72
CA VAL A 181 2.61 5.38 2.76
C VAL A 181 2.22 6.05 4.07
N ARG A 182 1.76 7.31 4.03
CA ARG A 182 1.25 8.01 5.23
C ARG A 182 0.13 7.24 5.91
N GLN A 183 -0.83 6.73 5.13
CA GLN A 183 -1.94 5.95 5.67
C GLN A 183 -1.45 4.62 6.25
N GLY A 184 -0.53 3.94 5.56
CA GLY A 184 0.05 2.67 6.00
C GLY A 184 0.86 2.79 7.29
N LEU A 185 1.69 3.83 7.39
CA LEU A 185 2.56 4.05 8.55
C LEU A 185 1.86 4.79 9.72
N ARG A 186 0.61 5.20 9.54
CA ARG A 186 -0.16 5.90 10.58
C ARG A 186 -0.18 5.19 11.94
N PRO A 187 -0.32 3.85 12.04
CA PRO A 187 -0.34 3.15 13.33
C PRO A 187 0.99 3.13 14.07
N LEU A 188 2.13 3.33 13.39
CA LEU A 188 3.42 3.34 14.06
C LEU A 188 3.48 4.43 15.13
N PRO A 189 4.06 4.13 16.31
CA PRO A 189 4.22 5.11 17.38
C PRO A 189 5.14 6.25 16.92
N SER A 190 4.93 7.43 17.48
CA SER A 190 5.87 8.55 17.41
C SER A 190 6.82 8.53 18.60
N LYS A 191 8.02 9.08 18.41
CA LYS A 191 9.04 9.24 19.43
C LYS A 191 8.85 10.54 20.20
#